data_2ad08a8c078f8789529aa9dffbd47ee3
#
_entry.id   2ad08a8c078f8789529aa9dffbd47ee3
#
_cell.length_a   1.000
_cell.length_b   1.000
_cell.length_c   1.000
_cell.angle_alpha   90.00
_cell.angle_beta   90.00
_cell.angle_gamma   90.00
#
_symmetry.space_group_name_H-M   'P 1'
#
loop_
_entity.id
_entity.type
_entity.pdbx_description
1 polymer ?
#
loop_
_entity_poly.entity_id
_entity_poly.type
_entity_poly.pdbx_seq_one_letter_code
_entity_poly.pdbx_strand_id
1 'polypeptide(L)'
;LAVAITFIGAIVLIRPENNFLEIHFVNIMLILGALALGLESIFIKILTTSEKPKQILLVNNGIGLMISSIPVYFIWISPNIKQILAMFFVGALMLCAQICFIQAMKKSEAHFVAPFFYFTLIFVCIYDFFIFQILPDKISIIGTTLIIVGGILLYLSQMRSKLN
;
A
#
# COMPACT_ATOMS: atom_id res chain seq x y z
N LEU A 1 5.86 -20.34 -5.66
CA LEU A 1 5.72 -20.75 -4.26
C LEU A 1 5.64 -19.52 -3.34
N ALA A 2 6.57 -18.55 -3.42
CA ALA A 2 6.58 -17.34 -2.57
C ALA A 2 5.29 -16.54 -2.68
N VAL A 3 4.81 -16.26 -3.91
CA VAL A 3 3.54 -15.56 -4.16
C VAL A 3 2.34 -16.29 -3.53
N ALA A 4 2.32 -17.62 -3.58
CA ALA A 4 1.25 -18.39 -2.96
C ALA A 4 1.26 -18.25 -1.43
N ILE A 5 2.43 -18.23 -0.80
CA ILE A 5 2.58 -18.03 0.65
C ILE A 5 2.08 -16.64 1.06
N THR A 6 2.46 -15.58 0.33
CA THR A 6 1.96 -14.22 0.61
C THR A 6 0.44 -14.13 0.45
N PHE A 7 -0.11 -14.79 -0.57
CA PHE A 7 -1.54 -14.79 -0.83
C PHE A 7 -2.32 -15.53 0.27
N ILE A 8 -1.81 -16.68 0.73
CA ILE A 8 -2.39 -17.41 1.88
C ILE A 8 -2.32 -16.54 3.14
N GLY A 9 -1.19 -15.87 3.40
CA GLY A 9 -1.06 -14.95 4.52
C GLY A 9 -2.08 -13.80 4.47
N ALA A 10 -2.34 -13.25 3.27
CA ALA A 10 -3.34 -12.21 3.09
C ALA A 10 -4.77 -12.72 3.36
N ILE A 11 -5.11 -13.93 2.89
CA ILE A 11 -6.42 -14.55 3.19
C ILE A 11 -6.59 -14.76 4.69
N VAL A 12 -5.57 -15.27 5.38
CA VAL A 12 -5.59 -15.46 6.84
C VAL A 12 -5.80 -14.14 7.57
N LEU A 13 -5.18 -13.05 7.07
CA LEU A 13 -5.28 -11.73 7.68
C LEU A 13 -6.66 -11.09 7.50
N ILE A 14 -7.27 -11.25 6.31
CA ILE A 14 -8.61 -10.71 5.99
C ILE A 14 -9.71 -11.34 6.85
N ARG A 15 -9.47 -12.54 7.40
CA ARG A 15 -10.45 -13.29 8.20
C ARG A 15 -11.83 -13.32 7.55
N PRO A 16 -12.06 -14.12 6.54
CA PRO A 16 -13.41 -14.31 6.07
C PRO A 16 -14.24 -14.90 7.23
N GLU A 17 -14.98 -14.03 7.93
CA GLU A 17 -15.95 -14.46 8.95
C GLU A 17 -16.94 -15.44 8.33
N ASN A 18 -17.51 -16.34 9.15
CA ASN A 18 -18.19 -17.60 8.82
C ASN A 18 -19.33 -17.54 7.79
N ASN A 19 -19.60 -16.42 7.16
CA ASN A 19 -20.57 -16.23 6.09
C ASN A 19 -19.85 -15.92 4.76
N PHE A 20 -19.24 -16.92 4.15
CA PHE A 20 -18.65 -16.82 2.79
C PHE A 20 -19.63 -16.31 1.71
N LEU A 21 -20.92 -16.27 2.01
CA LEU A 21 -21.97 -15.83 1.08
C LEU A 21 -22.36 -14.36 1.23
N GLU A 22 -22.02 -13.71 2.33
CA GLU A 22 -22.19 -12.27 2.47
C GLU A 22 -20.93 -11.55 1.98
N ILE A 23 -20.83 -11.41 0.67
CA ILE A 23 -19.84 -10.51 0.07
C ILE A 23 -20.27 -9.10 0.44
N HIS A 24 -19.77 -8.60 1.57
CA HIS A 24 -20.03 -7.23 1.97
C HIS A 24 -19.44 -6.30 0.89
N PHE A 25 -20.22 -5.29 0.49
CA PHE A 25 -19.80 -4.25 -0.46
C PHE A 25 -18.40 -3.71 -0.16
N VAL A 26 -18.02 -3.63 1.11
CA VAL A 26 -16.70 -3.22 1.60
C VAL A 26 -15.58 -4.15 1.07
N ASN A 27 -15.78 -5.46 1.07
CA ASN A 27 -14.78 -6.42 0.60
C ASN A 27 -14.51 -6.28 -0.90
N ILE A 28 -15.57 -6.02 -1.68
CA ILE A 28 -15.44 -5.74 -3.11
C ILE A 28 -14.64 -4.45 -3.33
N MET A 29 -14.94 -3.39 -2.56
CA MET A 29 -14.21 -2.12 -2.65
C MET A 29 -12.74 -2.28 -2.28
N LEU A 30 -12.41 -3.09 -1.28
CA LEU A 30 -11.01 -3.40 -0.91
C LEU A 30 -10.26 -4.11 -2.03
N ILE A 31 -10.88 -5.11 -2.67
CA ILE A 31 -10.28 -5.82 -3.80
C ILE A 31 -10.06 -4.88 -4.98
N LEU A 32 -11.06 -4.07 -5.33
CA LEU A 32 -10.93 -3.07 -6.40
C LEU A 32 -9.84 -2.04 -6.09
N GLY A 33 -9.75 -1.57 -4.84
CA GLY A 33 -8.69 -0.70 -4.39
C GLY A 33 -7.30 -1.32 -4.52
N ALA A 34 -7.14 -2.59 -4.12
CA ALA A 34 -5.88 -3.32 -4.26
C ALA A 34 -5.48 -3.49 -5.73
N LEU A 35 -6.43 -3.81 -6.61
CA LEU A 35 -6.19 -3.89 -8.06
C LEU A 35 -5.78 -2.53 -8.63
N ALA A 36 -6.44 -1.45 -8.22
CA ALA A 36 -6.11 -0.10 -8.67
C ALA A 36 -4.69 0.30 -8.25
N LEU A 37 -4.28 0.03 -7.00
CA LEU A 37 -2.91 0.27 -6.50
C LEU A 37 -1.86 -0.56 -7.27
N GLY A 38 -2.18 -1.81 -7.60
CA GLY A 38 -1.33 -2.65 -8.43
C GLY A 38 -1.13 -2.06 -9.84
N LEU A 39 -2.20 -1.63 -10.48
CA LEU A 39 -2.17 -0.96 -11.78
C LEU A 39 -1.41 0.37 -11.73
N GLU A 40 -1.64 1.19 -10.69
CA GLU A 40 -0.91 2.45 -10.49
C GLU A 40 0.60 2.20 -10.44
N SER A 41 1.05 1.19 -9.69
CA SER A 41 2.46 0.83 -9.58
C SER A 41 3.07 0.47 -10.94
N ILE A 42 2.33 -0.25 -11.79
CA ILE A 42 2.76 -0.61 -13.15
C ILE A 42 2.85 0.66 -14.03
N PHE A 43 1.83 1.52 -13.99
CA PHE A 43 1.84 2.78 -14.75
C PHE A 43 2.98 3.69 -14.31
N ILE A 44 3.21 3.86 -13.00
CA ILE A 44 4.35 4.62 -12.49
C ILE A 44 5.65 4.05 -13.06
N LYS A 45 5.84 2.73 -13.05
CA LYS A 45 7.04 2.09 -13.60
C LYS A 45 7.23 2.42 -15.09
N ILE A 46 6.17 2.32 -15.88
CA ILE A 46 6.21 2.64 -17.32
C ILE A 46 6.56 4.13 -17.51
N LEU A 47 5.90 5.02 -16.78
CA LEU A 47 6.15 6.46 -16.90
C LEU A 47 7.57 6.86 -16.48
N THR A 48 8.19 6.17 -15.52
CA THR A 48 9.55 6.48 -15.09
C THR A 48 10.60 6.24 -16.17
N THR A 49 10.28 5.57 -17.27
CA THR A 49 11.17 5.38 -18.42
C THR A 49 11.25 6.62 -19.33
N SER A 50 10.14 7.36 -19.44
CA SER A 50 10.01 8.50 -20.37
C SER A 50 9.93 9.86 -19.67
N GLU A 51 9.37 9.89 -18.45
CA GLU A 51 9.04 11.13 -17.76
C GLU A 51 9.94 11.40 -16.54
N LYS A 52 10.02 12.68 -16.15
CA LYS A 52 10.73 13.07 -14.93
C LYS A 52 9.89 12.76 -13.69
N PRO A 53 10.48 12.27 -12.58
CA PRO A 53 9.75 11.95 -11.35
C PRO A 53 8.84 13.07 -10.84
N LYS A 54 9.26 14.33 -11.00
CA LYS A 54 8.47 15.49 -10.58
C LYS A 54 7.18 15.65 -11.40
N GLN A 55 7.21 15.33 -12.70
CA GLN A 55 6.04 15.40 -13.58
C GLN A 55 5.05 14.31 -13.23
N ILE A 56 5.54 13.08 -13.02
CA ILE A 56 4.70 11.95 -12.59
C ILE A 56 3.98 12.29 -11.28
N LEU A 57 4.73 12.82 -10.30
CA LEU A 57 4.19 13.22 -9.00
C LEU A 57 3.10 14.29 -9.15
N LEU A 58 3.35 15.32 -9.94
CA LEU A 58 2.43 16.44 -10.12
C LEU A 58 1.13 16.01 -10.80
N VAL A 59 1.24 15.20 -11.85
CA VAL A 59 0.08 14.70 -12.59
C VAL A 59 -0.74 13.74 -11.73
N ASN A 60 -0.08 12.79 -11.05
CA ASN A 60 -0.77 11.81 -10.21
C ASN A 60 -1.55 12.50 -9.06
N ASN A 61 -0.89 13.40 -8.33
CA ASN A 61 -1.55 14.14 -7.25
C ASN A 61 -2.58 15.16 -7.77
N GLY A 62 -2.35 15.76 -8.94
CA GLY A 62 -3.31 16.68 -9.57
C GLY A 62 -4.61 15.98 -9.96
N ILE A 63 -4.50 14.81 -10.60
CA ILE A 63 -5.68 13.98 -10.93
C ILE A 63 -6.37 13.50 -9.66
N GLY A 64 -5.60 13.03 -8.68
CA GLY A 64 -6.14 12.61 -7.38
C GLY A 64 -6.92 13.73 -6.69
N LEU A 65 -6.40 14.95 -6.69
CA LEU A 65 -7.07 16.13 -6.14
C LEU A 65 -8.39 16.42 -6.87
N MET A 66 -8.40 16.41 -8.20
CA MET A 66 -9.60 16.66 -8.98
C MET A 66 -10.69 15.62 -8.70
N ILE A 67 -10.34 14.33 -8.69
CA ILE A 67 -11.30 13.25 -8.45
C ILE A 67 -11.82 13.30 -7.02
N SER A 68 -10.97 13.52 -6.03
CA SER A 68 -11.36 13.54 -4.62
C SER A 68 -12.17 14.80 -4.25
N SER A 69 -12.02 15.88 -4.99
CA SER A 69 -12.79 17.13 -4.75
C SER A 69 -14.30 16.95 -4.97
N ILE A 70 -14.69 16.03 -5.87
CA ILE A 70 -16.11 15.81 -6.19
C ILE A 70 -16.89 15.28 -4.97
N PRO A 71 -16.53 14.13 -4.35
CA PRO A 71 -17.26 13.65 -3.18
C PRO A 71 -17.07 14.56 -1.96
N VAL A 72 -15.92 15.19 -1.81
CA VAL A 72 -15.66 16.13 -0.70
C VAL A 72 -16.65 17.30 -0.70
N TYR A 73 -17.02 17.82 -1.87
CA TYR A 73 -17.99 18.90 -1.97
C TYR A 73 -19.34 18.56 -1.31
N PHE A 74 -19.77 17.30 -1.37
CA PHE A 74 -21.06 16.84 -0.83
C PHE A 74 -21.02 16.50 0.67
N ILE A 75 -19.83 16.13 1.19
CA ILE A 75 -19.68 15.67 2.58
C ILE A 75 -18.72 16.55 3.39
N TRP A 76 -18.57 17.81 2.98
CA TRP A 76 -17.64 18.72 3.62
C TRP A 76 -17.98 18.97 5.09
N ILE A 77 -17.05 18.65 5.97
CA ILE A 77 -17.07 19.01 7.38
C ILE A 77 -15.86 19.91 7.64
N SER A 78 -16.08 21.09 8.17
CA SER A 78 -15.01 22.04 8.43
C SER A 78 -14.02 21.49 9.47
N PRO A 79 -12.76 21.25 9.11
CA PRO A 79 -11.78 20.72 10.03
C PRO A 79 -11.34 21.78 11.06
N ASN A 80 -11.04 21.34 12.29
CA ASN A 80 -10.43 22.17 13.32
C ASN A 80 -8.95 22.45 12.97
N ILE A 81 -8.38 23.52 13.53
CA ILE A 81 -6.99 23.91 13.29
C ILE A 81 -5.98 22.78 13.58
N LYS A 82 -6.22 21.98 14.62
CA LYS A 82 -5.39 20.80 14.94
C LYS A 82 -5.45 19.74 13.84
N GLN A 83 -6.64 19.52 13.27
CA GLN A 83 -6.85 18.58 12.17
C GLN A 83 -6.18 19.07 10.88
N ILE A 84 -6.28 20.37 10.59
CA ILE A 84 -5.58 20.98 9.44
C ILE A 84 -4.07 20.77 9.56
N LEU A 85 -3.52 21.02 10.74
CA LEU A 85 -2.08 20.84 11.00
C LEU A 85 -1.66 19.36 10.83
N ALA A 86 -2.45 18.43 11.37
CA ALA A 86 -2.22 17.00 11.20
C ALA A 86 -2.30 16.56 9.73
N MET A 87 -3.31 17.03 8.99
CA MET A 87 -3.46 16.77 7.55
C MET A 87 -2.27 17.29 6.75
N PHE A 88 -1.77 18.49 7.08
CA PHE A 88 -0.59 19.05 6.43
C PHE A 88 0.65 18.17 6.67
N PHE A 89 0.88 17.74 7.90
CA PHE A 89 2.00 16.86 8.25
C PHE A 89 1.90 15.51 7.52
N VAL A 90 0.74 14.88 7.54
CA VAL A 90 0.51 13.59 6.84
C VAL A 90 0.72 13.77 5.34
N GLY A 91 0.17 14.85 4.74
CA GLY A 91 0.35 15.15 3.32
C GLY A 91 1.82 15.35 2.94
N ALA A 92 2.58 16.07 3.77
CA ALA A 92 4.02 16.28 3.54
C ALA A 92 4.81 14.96 3.61
N LEU A 93 4.53 14.10 4.59
CA LEU A 93 5.14 12.79 4.72
C LEU A 93 4.79 11.88 3.53
N MET A 94 3.53 11.88 3.10
CA MET A 94 3.09 11.11 1.93
C MET A 94 3.79 11.58 0.65
N LEU A 95 3.96 12.89 0.44
CA LEU A 95 4.71 13.41 -0.71
C LEU A 95 6.16 12.95 -0.68
N CYS A 96 6.83 13.00 0.48
CA CYS A 96 8.20 12.49 0.63
C CYS A 96 8.29 10.99 0.29
N ALA A 97 7.37 10.18 0.83
CA ALA A 97 7.31 8.76 0.55
C ALA A 97 7.08 8.46 -0.94
N GLN A 98 6.17 9.22 -1.59
CA GLN A 98 5.87 9.07 -3.00
C GLN A 98 7.05 9.45 -3.89
N ILE A 99 7.80 10.51 -3.56
CA ILE A 99 9.04 10.88 -4.25
C ILE A 99 10.06 9.73 -4.16
N CYS A 100 10.27 9.18 -2.96
CA CYS A 100 11.18 8.05 -2.76
C CYS A 100 10.74 6.82 -3.57
N PHE A 101 9.44 6.52 -3.57
CA PHE A 101 8.88 5.41 -4.33
C PHE A 101 9.08 5.56 -5.84
N ILE A 102 8.76 6.73 -6.42
CA ILE A 102 8.96 6.99 -7.84
C ILE A 102 10.45 6.92 -8.22
N GLN A 103 11.34 7.41 -7.35
CA GLN A 103 12.78 7.30 -7.58
C GLN A 103 13.28 5.86 -7.52
N ALA A 104 12.75 5.06 -6.59
CA ALA A 104 13.05 3.62 -6.51
C ALA A 104 12.60 2.90 -7.77
N MET A 105 11.37 3.15 -8.23
CA MET A 105 10.83 2.60 -9.49
C MET A 105 11.65 3.02 -10.72
N LYS A 106 12.22 4.23 -10.71
CA LYS A 106 13.08 4.71 -11.80
C LYS A 106 14.42 3.97 -11.84
N LYS A 107 15.02 3.70 -10.68
CA LYS A 107 16.36 3.12 -10.56
C LYS A 107 16.38 1.59 -10.54
N SER A 108 15.25 0.96 -10.22
CA SER A 108 15.13 -0.49 -10.04
C SER A 108 13.91 -1.02 -10.78
N GLU A 109 13.90 -2.32 -11.05
CA GLU A 109 12.75 -3.00 -11.62
C GLU A 109 11.63 -3.11 -10.56
N ALA A 110 10.36 -3.04 -10.99
CA ALA A 110 9.22 -3.03 -10.09
C ALA A 110 9.17 -4.24 -9.15
N HIS A 111 9.58 -5.41 -9.63
CA HIS A 111 9.59 -6.63 -8.83
C HIS A 111 10.61 -6.63 -7.67
N PHE A 112 11.66 -5.77 -7.72
CA PHE A 112 12.56 -5.57 -6.59
C PHE A 112 11.98 -4.57 -5.57
N VAL A 113 11.17 -3.62 -6.01
CA VAL A 113 10.58 -2.61 -5.13
C VAL A 113 9.35 -3.15 -4.40
N ALA A 114 8.56 -4.01 -5.06
CA ALA A 114 7.30 -4.53 -4.52
C ALA A 114 7.44 -5.22 -3.14
N PRO A 115 8.45 -6.06 -2.85
CA PRO A 115 8.58 -6.70 -1.54
C PRO A 115 8.74 -5.72 -0.37
N PHE A 116 9.24 -4.51 -0.62
CA PHE A 116 9.38 -3.50 0.44
C PHE A 116 8.04 -2.98 0.98
N PHE A 117 6.95 -3.10 0.22
CA PHE A 117 5.62 -2.77 0.72
C PHE A 117 5.20 -3.65 1.90
N TYR A 118 5.72 -4.88 2.01
CA TYR A 118 5.40 -5.75 3.14
C TYR A 118 5.93 -5.23 4.47
N PHE A 119 6.98 -4.39 4.47
CA PHE A 119 7.45 -3.72 5.68
C PHE A 119 6.40 -2.77 6.28
N THR A 120 5.47 -2.27 5.46
CA THR A 120 4.35 -1.46 5.95
C THR A 120 3.54 -2.20 7.02
N LEU A 121 3.36 -3.52 6.89
CA LEU A 121 2.65 -4.33 7.88
C LEU A 121 3.34 -4.31 9.25
N ILE A 122 4.67 -4.31 9.27
CA ILE A 122 5.45 -4.22 10.51
C ILE A 122 5.21 -2.86 11.17
N PHE A 123 5.27 -1.77 10.38
CA PHE A 123 5.03 -0.43 10.91
C PHE A 123 3.58 -0.26 11.39
N VAL A 124 2.60 -0.81 10.69
CA VAL A 124 1.20 -0.81 11.13
C VAL A 124 1.07 -1.48 12.49
N CYS A 125 1.62 -2.68 12.67
CA CYS A 125 1.59 -3.36 13.98
C CYS A 125 2.25 -2.54 15.09
N ILE A 126 3.37 -1.85 14.80
CA ILE A 126 4.04 -0.97 15.75
C ILE A 126 3.13 0.21 16.13
N TYR A 127 2.51 0.86 15.15
CA TYR A 127 1.61 1.99 15.41
C TYR A 127 0.36 1.56 16.17
N ASP A 128 -0.25 0.42 15.84
CA ASP A 128 -1.40 -0.13 16.54
C ASP A 128 -1.08 -0.37 18.02
N PHE A 129 0.11 -0.93 18.30
CA PHE A 129 0.55 -1.15 19.68
C PHE A 129 0.80 0.17 20.42
N PHE A 130 1.59 1.10 19.85
CA PHE A 130 2.01 2.31 20.58
C PHE A 130 0.93 3.39 20.66
N ILE A 131 0.11 3.55 19.62
CA ILE A 131 -0.88 4.65 19.54
C ILE A 131 -2.25 4.19 20.04
N PHE A 132 -2.70 3.01 19.58
CA PHE A 132 -4.05 2.53 19.87
C PHE A 132 -4.08 1.52 21.01
N GLN A 133 -2.92 1.09 21.55
CA GLN A 133 -2.80 0.08 22.61
C GLN A 133 -3.50 -1.25 22.23
N ILE A 134 -3.60 -1.52 20.94
CA ILE A 134 -4.20 -2.74 20.39
C ILE A 134 -3.08 -3.75 20.14
N LEU A 135 -3.15 -4.88 20.84
CA LEU A 135 -2.26 -6.00 20.56
C LEU A 135 -2.82 -6.81 19.37
N PRO A 136 -2.01 -7.08 18.35
CA PRO A 136 -2.42 -7.97 17.28
C PRO A 136 -2.73 -9.33 17.87
N ASP A 137 -3.85 -9.89 17.48
CA ASP A 137 -4.23 -11.23 17.92
C ASP A 137 -3.41 -12.31 17.20
N LYS A 138 -3.49 -13.55 17.67
CA LYS A 138 -2.68 -14.67 17.19
C LYS A 138 -2.81 -14.91 15.67
N ILE A 139 -4.02 -14.73 15.13
CA ILE A 139 -4.28 -14.96 13.69
C ILE A 139 -3.65 -13.84 12.85
N SER A 140 -3.73 -12.58 13.31
CA SER A 140 -3.08 -11.44 12.66
C SER A 140 -1.56 -11.59 12.66
N ILE A 141 -0.96 -12.08 13.75
CA ILE A 141 0.47 -12.37 13.83
C ILE A 141 0.86 -13.45 12.81
N ILE A 142 0.12 -14.54 12.73
CA ILE A 142 0.38 -15.63 11.78
C ILE A 142 0.26 -15.11 10.34
N GLY A 143 -0.83 -14.42 9.99
CA GLY A 143 -1.04 -13.85 8.64
C GLY A 143 0.08 -12.88 8.24
N THR A 144 0.43 -11.95 9.11
CA THR A 144 1.52 -10.99 8.89
C THR A 144 2.86 -11.68 8.71
N THR A 145 3.16 -12.68 9.55
CA THR A 145 4.40 -13.46 9.45
C THR A 145 4.50 -14.19 8.12
N LEU A 146 3.41 -14.84 7.67
CA LEU A 146 3.37 -15.52 6.37
C LEU A 146 3.61 -14.55 5.21
N ILE A 147 3.02 -13.36 5.25
CA ILE A 147 3.22 -12.33 4.21
C ILE A 147 4.69 -11.88 4.17
N ILE A 148 5.29 -11.60 5.32
CA ILE A 148 6.68 -11.15 5.41
C ILE A 148 7.63 -12.25 4.91
N VAL A 149 7.46 -13.48 5.37
CA VAL A 149 8.27 -14.64 4.93
C VAL A 149 8.13 -14.85 3.43
N GLY A 150 6.90 -14.83 2.91
CA GLY A 150 6.65 -14.94 1.47
C GLY A 150 7.29 -13.79 0.67
N GLY A 151 7.24 -12.56 1.18
CA GLY A 151 7.91 -11.40 0.58
C GLY A 151 9.43 -11.53 0.54
N ILE A 152 10.04 -11.99 1.62
CA ILE A 152 11.48 -12.26 1.68
C ILE A 152 11.88 -13.37 0.69
N LEU A 153 11.12 -14.47 0.65
CA LEU A 153 11.36 -15.57 -0.30
C LEU A 153 11.23 -15.10 -1.76
N LEU A 154 10.25 -14.22 -2.03
CA LEU A 154 10.09 -13.63 -3.35
C LEU A 154 11.34 -12.82 -3.75
N TYR A 155 11.80 -11.95 -2.85
CA TYR A 155 12.99 -11.13 -3.06
C TYR A 155 14.23 -11.98 -3.31
N LEU A 156 14.48 -13.01 -2.48
CA LEU A 156 15.62 -13.92 -2.62
C LEU A 156 15.56 -14.71 -3.92
N SER A 157 14.38 -15.17 -4.31
CA SER A 157 14.18 -15.88 -5.59
C SER A 157 14.53 -15.02 -6.80
N GLN A 158 14.17 -13.74 -6.75
CA GLN A 158 14.46 -12.77 -7.81
C GLN A 158 15.95 -12.41 -7.88
N MET A 159 16.61 -12.26 -6.74
CA MET A 159 18.06 -12.05 -6.68
C MET A 159 18.82 -13.21 -7.32
N ARG A 160 18.39 -14.45 -7.05
CA ARG A 160 19.01 -15.66 -7.60
C ARG A 160 18.85 -15.78 -9.13
N SER A 161 17.72 -15.34 -9.65
CA SER A 161 17.45 -15.30 -11.11
C SER A 161 18.32 -14.28 -11.86
N LYS A 162 18.87 -13.28 -11.19
CA LYS A 162 19.78 -12.29 -11.79
C LYS A 162 21.23 -12.74 -11.84
N LEU A 163 21.60 -13.75 -11.04
CA LEU A 163 22.96 -14.26 -10.92
C LEU A 163 23.23 -15.45 -11.87
N ASN A 164 22.20 -16.05 -12.45
CA ASN A 164 22.23 -17.07 -13.48
C ASN A 164 21.91 -16.48 -14.85
#